data_f639111c62440f671a05c6f5058c1985
#
_entry.id   f639111c62440f671a05c6f5058c1985
#
_cell.length_a   1.000
_cell.length_b   1.000
_cell.length_c   1.000
_cell.angle_alpha   90.00
_cell.angle_beta   90.00
_cell.angle_gamma   90.00
#
_symmetry.space_group_name_H-M   'P 1'
#
loop_
_entity.id
_entity.type
_entity.pdbx_description
1 polymer ?
#
loop_
_entity_poly.entity_id
_entity_poly.type
_entity_poly.pdbx_seq_one_letter_code
_entity_poly.pdbx_strand_id
1 'polypeptide(L)'
;MAKQYSTTLRNAWLTTYESTIGTTPKLRVCTGSPPATCATAQSGTQLAELTLPSDWMGAPSSGTSALAGTWSGTVATSGLVGYYRILSSGGTVHEQGAVSQAFSLSTSASTAANSNVLTFTATTGVSAGMSVSGAGIPDGTTVLAVGSTTVTLSAVSTTGVGSAAAIYFGSTSGDMWLSNPDLTAGQTLSFTSRNFTAPGA
;
A
#
# COMPACT_ATOMS: atom_id res chain seq x y z
N MET A 1 -26.62 -4.10 -16.90
CA MET A 1 -26.53 -4.77 -15.59
C MET A 1 -25.09 -5.18 -15.37
N ALA A 2 -24.57 -4.97 -14.17
CA ALA A 2 -23.27 -5.51 -13.77
C ALA A 2 -23.36 -7.05 -13.69
N LYS A 3 -22.26 -7.73 -14.02
CA LYS A 3 -22.17 -9.20 -13.96
C LYS A 3 -22.14 -9.63 -12.48
N GLN A 4 -23.03 -10.52 -12.09
CA GLN A 4 -23.14 -11.03 -10.72
C GLN A 4 -22.86 -12.53 -10.67
N TYR A 5 -22.27 -12.99 -9.58
CA TYR A 5 -21.99 -14.39 -9.32
C TYR A 5 -22.57 -14.83 -7.97
N SER A 6 -23.02 -16.08 -7.90
CA SER A 6 -23.53 -16.65 -6.66
C SER A 6 -22.48 -16.69 -5.57
N THR A 7 -22.89 -16.56 -4.32
CA THR A 7 -22.02 -16.69 -3.14
C THR A 7 -21.25 -18.01 -3.14
N THR A 8 -21.88 -19.11 -3.53
CA THR A 8 -21.24 -20.43 -3.64
C THR A 8 -20.05 -20.40 -4.60
N LEU A 9 -20.23 -19.82 -5.80
CA LEU A 9 -19.16 -19.71 -6.79
C LEU A 9 -18.01 -18.81 -6.31
N ARG A 10 -18.36 -17.70 -5.69
CA ARG A 10 -17.38 -16.75 -5.14
C ARG A 10 -16.56 -17.37 -4.01
N ASN A 11 -17.19 -18.12 -3.10
CA ASN A 11 -16.49 -18.86 -2.06
C ASN A 11 -15.58 -19.94 -2.65
N ALA A 12 -16.03 -20.68 -3.67
CA ALA A 12 -15.25 -21.69 -4.35
C ALA A 12 -13.97 -21.09 -5.00
N TRP A 13 -14.05 -19.89 -5.59
CA TRP A 13 -12.87 -19.20 -6.12
C TRP A 13 -11.84 -18.89 -5.03
N LEU A 14 -12.27 -18.41 -3.86
CA LEU A 14 -11.36 -18.11 -2.74
C LEU A 14 -10.70 -19.39 -2.20
N THR A 15 -11.45 -20.49 -2.08
CA THR A 15 -10.89 -21.79 -1.71
C THR A 15 -9.86 -22.30 -2.74
N THR A 16 -10.17 -22.15 -4.03
CA THR A 16 -9.23 -22.53 -5.11
C THR A 16 -7.99 -21.64 -5.12
N TYR A 17 -8.17 -20.33 -4.87
CA TYR A 17 -7.06 -19.38 -4.77
C TYR A 17 -6.07 -19.81 -3.66
N GLU A 18 -6.58 -20.07 -2.46
CA GLU A 18 -5.74 -20.51 -1.33
C GLU A 18 -5.05 -21.85 -1.63
N SER A 19 -5.79 -22.86 -2.11
CA SER A 19 -5.24 -24.19 -2.41
C SER A 19 -4.22 -24.15 -3.54
N THR A 20 -4.34 -23.26 -4.51
CA THR A 20 -3.39 -23.08 -5.61
C THR A 20 -2.07 -22.49 -5.13
N ILE A 21 -2.13 -21.51 -4.23
CA ILE A 21 -0.93 -20.89 -3.65
C ILE A 21 -0.27 -21.87 -2.66
N GLY A 22 -1.09 -22.63 -1.94
CA GLY A 22 -0.67 -23.69 -1.05
C GLY A 22 -0.37 -23.22 0.38
N THR A 23 0.22 -24.11 1.16
CA THR A 23 0.55 -23.90 2.57
C THR A 23 1.85 -23.11 2.74
N THR A 24 1.96 -22.37 3.83
CA THR A 24 3.15 -21.57 4.18
C THR A 24 3.65 -20.68 3.02
N PRO A 25 2.75 -19.94 2.34
CA PRO A 25 3.17 -19.06 1.26
C PRO A 25 4.00 -17.90 1.81
N LYS A 26 4.60 -17.14 0.92
CA LYS A 26 5.43 -16.00 1.27
C LYS A 26 4.77 -14.71 0.81
N LEU A 27 4.73 -13.72 1.69
CA LEU A 27 4.39 -12.35 1.33
C LEU A 27 5.68 -11.54 1.26
N ARG A 28 5.97 -11.01 0.09
CA ARG A 28 7.15 -10.18 -0.16
C ARG A 28 6.71 -8.74 -0.42
N VAL A 29 7.39 -7.77 0.21
CA VAL A 29 7.21 -6.34 -0.04
C VAL A 29 8.47 -5.74 -0.63
N CYS A 30 8.30 -4.89 -1.65
CA CYS A 30 9.38 -4.35 -2.46
C CYS A 30 9.20 -2.87 -2.74
N THR A 31 10.31 -2.18 -3.06
CA THR A 31 10.28 -0.79 -3.54
C THR A 31 9.83 -0.71 -5.01
N GLY A 32 9.35 0.47 -5.42
CA GLY A 32 9.01 0.77 -6.81
C GLY A 32 7.66 0.23 -7.26
N SER A 33 7.49 -0.02 -8.54
CA SER A 33 6.23 -0.51 -9.13
C SER A 33 6.27 -2.02 -9.36
N PRO A 34 5.10 -2.71 -9.28
CA PRO A 34 5.05 -4.12 -9.59
C PRO A 34 5.51 -4.40 -11.04
N PRO A 35 6.18 -5.52 -11.30
CA PRO A 35 6.49 -5.95 -12.66
C PRO A 35 5.23 -6.13 -13.51
N ALA A 36 5.39 -6.18 -14.83
CA ALA A 36 4.25 -6.26 -15.75
C ALA A 36 3.36 -7.51 -15.54
N THR A 37 3.94 -8.62 -15.09
CA THR A 37 3.22 -9.88 -14.82
C THR A 37 3.80 -10.60 -13.62
N CYS A 38 3.04 -11.54 -13.04
CA CYS A 38 3.55 -12.41 -11.98
C CYS A 38 4.77 -13.26 -12.39
N ALA A 39 4.88 -13.63 -13.68
CA ALA A 39 6.00 -14.38 -14.22
C ALA A 39 7.27 -13.52 -14.42
N THR A 40 7.13 -12.20 -14.47
CA THR A 40 8.27 -11.29 -14.63
C THR A 40 9.12 -11.27 -13.37
N ALA A 41 10.44 -11.24 -13.54
CA ALA A 41 11.37 -11.14 -12.41
C ALA A 41 11.05 -9.92 -11.52
N GLN A 42 11.38 -10.01 -10.24
CA GLN A 42 11.21 -8.92 -9.29
C GLN A 42 11.95 -7.66 -9.76
N SER A 43 11.28 -6.51 -9.68
CA SER A 43 11.87 -5.18 -9.81
C SER A 43 12.06 -4.55 -8.43
N GLY A 44 12.95 -3.56 -8.35
CA GLY A 44 13.22 -2.86 -7.09
C GLY A 44 13.90 -3.73 -6.03
N THR A 45 13.99 -3.20 -4.82
CA THR A 45 14.64 -3.86 -3.68
C THR A 45 13.60 -4.56 -2.82
N GLN A 46 13.85 -5.82 -2.44
CA GLN A 46 13.05 -6.52 -1.44
C GLN A 46 13.33 -5.93 -0.06
N LEU A 47 12.30 -5.47 0.61
CA LEU A 47 12.38 -4.89 1.95
C LEU A 47 12.13 -5.93 3.03
N ALA A 48 11.13 -6.78 2.84
CA ALA A 48 10.81 -7.89 3.73
C ALA A 48 10.21 -9.08 2.97
N GLU A 49 10.38 -10.28 3.53
CA GLU A 49 9.67 -11.48 3.13
C GLU A 49 9.12 -12.16 4.39
N LEU A 50 7.81 -12.32 4.46
CA LEU A 50 7.10 -12.95 5.55
C LEU A 50 6.68 -14.35 5.12
N THR A 51 7.03 -15.37 5.91
CA THR A 51 6.45 -16.70 5.74
C THR A 51 5.10 -16.71 6.46
N LEU A 52 4.03 -16.93 5.72
CA LEU A 52 2.68 -16.94 6.26
C LEU A 52 2.35 -18.29 6.92
N PRO A 53 1.32 -18.36 7.79
CA PRO A 53 0.88 -19.61 8.37
C PRO A 53 0.50 -20.67 7.33
N SER A 54 0.43 -21.94 7.73
CA SER A 54 -0.05 -23.02 6.85
C SER A 54 -1.50 -22.84 6.43
N ASP A 55 -2.32 -22.33 7.34
CA ASP A 55 -3.69 -21.85 7.13
C ASP A 55 -3.64 -20.33 7.21
N TRP A 56 -3.45 -19.67 6.07
CA TRP A 56 -3.18 -18.24 5.97
C TRP A 56 -4.41 -17.42 5.57
N MET A 57 -5.47 -18.10 5.13
CA MET A 57 -6.78 -17.51 4.83
C MET A 57 -7.86 -18.17 5.69
N GLY A 58 -8.79 -17.39 6.20
CA GLY A 58 -9.98 -17.91 6.88
C GLY A 58 -10.97 -18.53 5.90
N ALA A 59 -11.89 -19.35 6.41
CA ALA A 59 -12.91 -19.97 5.58
C ALA A 59 -13.75 -18.89 4.82
N PRO A 60 -13.89 -19.01 3.50
CA PRO A 60 -14.65 -18.06 2.71
C PRO A 60 -16.12 -17.97 3.12
N SER A 61 -16.62 -16.77 3.32
CA SER A 61 -18.02 -16.48 3.63
C SER A 61 -18.50 -15.26 2.86
N SER A 62 -19.68 -15.32 2.29
CA SER A 62 -20.30 -14.22 1.53
C SER A 62 -19.42 -13.66 0.40
N GLY A 63 -18.54 -14.50 -0.18
CA GLY A 63 -17.61 -14.11 -1.23
C GLY A 63 -16.39 -13.32 -0.74
N THR A 64 -16.10 -13.38 0.54
CA THR A 64 -14.91 -12.80 1.17
C THR A 64 -14.21 -13.82 2.05
N SER A 65 -12.91 -13.66 2.25
CA SER A 65 -12.09 -14.40 3.21
C SER A 65 -11.13 -13.41 3.87
N ALA A 66 -10.98 -13.51 5.18
CA ALA A 66 -10.03 -12.71 5.93
C ALA A 66 -8.67 -13.44 6.04
N LEU A 67 -7.61 -12.73 6.40
CA LEU A 67 -6.37 -13.39 6.79
C LEU A 67 -6.59 -14.29 8.02
N ALA A 68 -5.85 -15.40 8.09
CA ALA A 68 -5.80 -16.28 9.25
C ALA A 68 -4.38 -16.34 9.84
N GLY A 69 -4.31 -16.55 11.15
CA GLY A 69 -3.05 -16.61 11.87
C GLY A 69 -2.32 -15.26 11.95
N THR A 70 -1.04 -15.31 12.25
CA THR A 70 -0.19 -14.11 12.39
C THR A 70 0.68 -13.93 11.15
N TRP A 71 0.51 -12.82 10.46
CA TRP A 71 1.33 -12.43 9.32
C TRP A 71 2.35 -11.40 9.78
N SER A 72 3.53 -11.84 10.19
CA SER A 72 4.59 -10.95 10.65
C SER A 72 5.97 -11.44 10.23
N GLY A 73 6.92 -10.50 10.14
CA GLY A 73 8.31 -10.78 9.83
C GLY A 73 9.18 -9.56 10.05
N THR A 74 10.49 -9.74 10.00
CA THR A 74 11.46 -8.67 10.18
C THR A 74 11.77 -8.02 8.82
N VAL A 75 11.80 -6.69 8.80
CA VAL A 75 12.27 -5.90 7.67
C VAL A 75 13.77 -6.07 7.53
N ALA A 76 14.21 -6.56 6.38
CA ALA A 76 15.63 -6.80 6.10
C ALA A 76 16.35 -5.55 5.59
N THR A 77 15.66 -4.70 4.84
CA THR A 77 16.23 -3.51 4.19
C THR A 77 15.29 -2.34 4.35
N SER A 78 15.82 -1.17 4.71
CA SER A 78 15.04 0.07 4.80
C SER A 78 14.59 0.56 3.43
N GLY A 79 13.39 1.14 3.37
CA GLY A 79 12.89 1.77 2.15
C GLY A 79 11.38 1.90 2.11
N LEU A 80 10.89 2.61 1.08
CA LEU A 80 9.48 2.85 0.86
C LEU A 80 8.86 1.69 0.06
N VAL A 81 7.84 1.05 0.65
CA VAL A 81 7.12 -0.05 -0.02
C VAL A 81 6.32 0.51 -1.19
N GLY A 82 6.49 -0.08 -2.37
CA GLY A 82 5.73 0.29 -3.56
C GLY A 82 4.76 -0.80 -4.02
N TYR A 83 5.13 -2.07 -3.83
CA TYR A 83 4.31 -3.20 -4.23
C TYR A 83 4.56 -4.43 -3.37
N TYR A 84 3.66 -5.39 -3.47
CA TYR A 84 3.78 -6.69 -2.83
C TYR A 84 3.65 -7.84 -3.84
N ARG A 85 4.12 -9.01 -3.44
CA ARG A 85 3.92 -10.27 -4.14
C ARG A 85 3.55 -11.37 -3.15
N ILE A 86 2.61 -12.24 -3.53
CA ILE A 86 2.33 -13.49 -2.81
C ILE A 86 2.89 -14.64 -3.66
N LEU A 87 3.72 -15.44 -3.02
CA LEU A 87 4.42 -16.56 -3.64
C LEU A 87 4.04 -17.86 -2.92
N SER A 88 3.99 -18.96 -3.66
CA SER A 88 4.00 -20.28 -3.00
C SER A 88 5.26 -20.45 -2.13
N SER A 89 5.28 -21.44 -1.25
CA SER A 89 6.47 -21.79 -0.47
C SER A 89 7.70 -22.08 -1.36
N GLY A 90 7.48 -22.60 -2.56
CA GLY A 90 8.51 -22.87 -3.57
C GLY A 90 8.97 -21.63 -4.35
N GLY A 91 8.39 -20.46 -4.14
CA GLY A 91 8.81 -19.20 -4.75
C GLY A 91 8.11 -18.82 -6.06
N THR A 92 7.11 -19.57 -6.50
CA THR A 92 6.27 -19.17 -7.65
C THR A 92 5.36 -18.04 -7.25
N VAL A 93 5.35 -16.94 -8.02
CA VAL A 93 4.49 -15.78 -7.78
C VAL A 93 3.10 -16.05 -8.34
N HIS A 94 2.08 -15.91 -7.51
CA HIS A 94 0.69 -16.10 -7.87
C HIS A 94 -0.11 -14.79 -7.87
N GLU A 95 0.29 -13.84 -7.02
CA GLU A 95 -0.35 -12.52 -6.95
C GLU A 95 0.72 -11.43 -6.82
N GLN A 96 0.44 -10.28 -7.37
CA GLN A 96 1.17 -9.04 -7.09
C GLN A 96 0.23 -7.86 -7.22
N GLY A 97 0.51 -6.80 -6.49
CA GLY A 97 -0.29 -5.59 -6.55
C GLY A 97 0.44 -4.41 -5.94
N ALA A 98 -0.07 -3.22 -6.22
CA ALA A 98 0.45 -2.00 -5.65
C ALA A 98 0.10 -1.91 -4.16
N VAL A 99 1.01 -1.33 -3.39
CA VAL A 99 0.74 -0.95 -1.99
C VAL A 99 0.32 0.50 -1.96
N SER A 100 -0.78 0.79 -1.24
CA SER A 100 -1.17 2.16 -0.95
C SER A 100 -0.11 2.81 -0.08
N GLN A 101 0.50 3.87 -0.57
CA GLN A 101 1.60 4.57 0.08
C GLN A 101 1.10 5.84 0.77
N ALA A 102 0.04 5.76 1.56
CA ALA A 102 -0.40 6.91 2.33
C ALA A 102 0.43 7.03 3.62
N PHE A 103 1.27 8.03 3.69
CA PHE A 103 1.97 8.44 4.91
C PHE A 103 1.73 9.94 5.14
N SER A 104 1.95 10.42 6.35
CA SER A 104 1.77 11.83 6.66
C SER A 104 3.07 12.49 7.10
N LEU A 105 3.26 13.72 6.65
CA LEU A 105 4.27 14.63 7.18
C LEU A 105 3.57 15.84 7.84
N SER A 106 4.15 16.34 8.92
CA SER A 106 3.69 17.58 9.53
C SER A 106 4.39 18.77 8.90
N THR A 107 3.64 19.81 8.52
CA THR A 107 4.20 21.07 8.04
C THR A 107 5.07 21.71 9.12
N SER A 108 6.22 22.25 8.75
CA SER A 108 7.10 22.99 9.67
C SER A 108 6.80 24.50 9.73
N ALA A 109 6.05 25.02 8.75
CA ALA A 109 5.59 26.40 8.69
C ALA A 109 4.16 26.48 8.17
N SER A 110 3.46 27.54 8.53
CA SER A 110 2.14 27.84 7.97
C SER A 110 2.27 28.35 6.53
N THR A 111 1.31 27.95 5.70
CA THR A 111 1.18 28.37 4.31
C THR A 111 -0.09 29.19 4.15
N ALA A 112 0.00 30.33 3.48
CA ALA A 112 -1.16 31.17 3.21
C ALA A 112 -2.14 30.49 2.23
N ALA A 113 -3.40 30.90 2.26
CA ALA A 113 -4.37 30.56 1.22
C ALA A 113 -3.87 31.00 -0.17
N ASN A 114 -4.27 30.25 -1.20
CA ASN A 114 -3.84 30.45 -2.60
C ASN A 114 -2.34 30.21 -2.83
N SER A 115 -1.65 29.50 -1.95
CA SER A 115 -0.29 29.01 -2.17
C SER A 115 -0.32 27.52 -2.52
N ASN A 116 0.57 27.09 -3.41
CA ASN A 116 0.76 25.69 -3.75
C ASN A 116 2.07 25.12 -3.22
N VAL A 117 2.77 25.82 -2.32
CA VAL A 117 4.02 25.35 -1.72
C VAL A 117 3.82 25.11 -0.24
N LEU A 118 4.06 23.88 0.20
CA LEU A 118 4.09 23.48 1.60
C LEU A 118 5.53 23.31 2.08
N THR A 119 5.78 23.68 3.34
CA THR A 119 7.12 23.56 3.95
C THR A 119 7.11 22.53 5.07
N PHE A 120 8.13 21.66 5.08
CA PHE A 120 8.34 20.58 6.01
C PHE A 120 9.74 20.63 6.61
N THR A 121 10.00 19.88 7.67
CA THR A 121 11.37 19.70 8.19
C THR A 121 12.21 18.85 7.22
N ALA A 122 11.59 17.85 6.61
CA ALA A 122 12.16 17.01 5.55
C ALA A 122 11.02 16.47 4.67
N THR A 123 11.31 16.14 3.42
CA THR A 123 10.35 15.61 2.45
C THR A 123 10.62 14.15 2.10
N THR A 124 11.23 13.41 3.04
CA THR A 124 11.58 11.99 2.85
C THR A 124 10.33 11.18 2.48
N GLY A 125 10.44 10.38 1.44
CA GLY A 125 9.36 9.54 0.94
C GLY A 125 8.38 10.24 -0.02
N VAL A 126 8.40 11.58 -0.15
CA VAL A 126 7.55 12.29 -1.10
C VAL A 126 8.13 12.21 -2.52
N SER A 127 7.29 11.93 -3.49
CA SER A 127 7.65 11.88 -4.92
C SER A 127 6.63 12.63 -5.78
N ALA A 128 7.07 13.17 -6.90
CA ALA A 128 6.17 13.79 -7.87
C ALA A 128 5.13 12.79 -8.37
N GLY A 129 3.89 13.26 -8.55
CA GLY A 129 2.75 12.44 -8.95
C GLY A 129 1.96 11.83 -7.77
N MET A 130 2.49 11.83 -6.54
CA MET A 130 1.72 11.36 -5.37
C MET A 130 0.48 12.23 -5.16
N SER A 131 -0.66 11.63 -4.81
CA SER A 131 -1.83 12.35 -4.34
C SER A 131 -1.57 12.99 -2.99
N VAL A 132 -2.18 14.13 -2.75
CA VAL A 132 -2.02 14.91 -1.52
C VAL A 132 -3.38 15.22 -0.93
N SER A 133 -3.53 15.03 0.37
CA SER A 133 -4.74 15.41 1.10
C SER A 133 -4.41 15.99 2.46
N GLY A 134 -5.29 16.85 2.96
CA GLY A 134 -5.14 17.53 4.26
C GLY A 134 -6.06 18.73 4.35
N ALA A 135 -6.16 19.32 5.53
CA ALA A 135 -6.98 20.52 5.72
C ALA A 135 -6.48 21.66 4.80
N GLY A 136 -7.39 22.22 4.03
CA GLY A 136 -7.09 23.31 3.08
C GLY A 136 -6.50 22.86 1.74
N ILE A 137 -6.34 21.56 1.51
CA ILE A 137 -5.87 21.00 0.23
C ILE A 137 -7.09 20.54 -0.59
N PRO A 138 -7.27 21.02 -1.84
CA PRO A 138 -8.36 20.58 -2.71
C PRO A 138 -8.26 19.09 -3.07
N ASP A 139 -9.41 18.43 -3.24
CA ASP A 139 -9.46 17.06 -3.74
C ASP A 139 -8.79 16.92 -5.11
N GLY A 140 -8.15 15.79 -5.35
CA GLY A 140 -7.42 15.52 -6.60
C GLY A 140 -6.07 16.22 -6.72
N THR A 141 -5.61 16.92 -5.66
CA THR A 141 -4.28 17.55 -5.65
C THR A 141 -3.18 16.48 -5.69
N THR A 142 -2.14 16.75 -6.49
CA THR A 142 -0.94 15.91 -6.60
C THR A 142 0.34 16.71 -6.35
N VAL A 143 1.42 16.02 -6.07
CA VAL A 143 2.77 16.62 -5.97
C VAL A 143 3.28 16.94 -7.38
N LEU A 144 3.68 18.17 -7.65
CA LEU A 144 4.37 18.59 -8.87
C LEU A 144 5.89 18.48 -8.74
N ALA A 145 6.43 18.97 -7.63
CA ALA A 145 7.87 18.99 -7.39
C ALA A 145 8.19 18.83 -5.91
N VAL A 146 9.38 18.27 -5.63
CA VAL A 146 9.87 18.02 -4.28
C VAL A 146 11.24 18.66 -4.12
N GLY A 147 11.37 19.56 -3.16
CA GLY A 147 12.63 20.10 -2.66
C GLY A 147 13.05 19.39 -1.37
N SER A 148 14.19 19.78 -0.79
CA SER A 148 14.67 19.18 0.47
C SER A 148 13.74 19.42 1.66
N THR A 149 13.04 20.55 1.68
CA THR A 149 12.11 20.95 2.76
C THR A 149 10.76 21.47 2.21
N THR A 150 10.55 21.47 0.90
CA THR A 150 9.35 22.03 0.27
C THR A 150 8.71 21.02 -0.68
N VAL A 151 7.38 21.06 -0.75
CA VAL A 151 6.60 20.32 -1.73
C VAL A 151 5.72 21.30 -2.49
N THR A 152 5.83 21.29 -3.82
CA THR A 152 4.96 22.07 -4.71
C THR A 152 3.79 21.20 -5.17
N LEU A 153 2.59 21.71 -5.02
CA LEU A 153 1.34 21.02 -5.33
C LEU A 153 0.78 21.42 -6.70
N SER A 154 -0.04 20.57 -7.30
CA SER A 154 -0.75 20.83 -8.56
C SER A 154 -1.89 21.83 -8.41
N ALA A 155 -2.40 22.02 -7.20
CA ALA A 155 -3.43 23.00 -6.88
C ALA A 155 -2.99 23.90 -5.73
N VAL A 156 -3.54 25.11 -5.69
CA VAL A 156 -3.34 26.02 -4.56
C VAL A 156 -4.23 25.63 -3.40
N SER A 157 -3.79 25.87 -2.17
CA SER A 157 -4.60 25.67 -0.96
C SER A 157 -5.83 26.59 -0.98
N THR A 158 -6.99 26.05 -0.60
CA THR A 158 -8.26 26.82 -0.54
C THR A 158 -8.32 27.69 0.70
N THR A 159 -7.75 27.21 1.80
CA THR A 159 -7.57 27.95 3.05
C THR A 159 -6.10 27.84 3.45
N GLY A 160 -5.65 28.69 4.36
CA GLY A 160 -4.29 28.56 4.88
C GLY A 160 -4.06 27.17 5.51
N VAL A 161 -2.87 26.60 5.31
CA VAL A 161 -2.44 25.38 5.98
C VAL A 161 -1.60 25.77 7.20
N GLY A 162 -2.02 25.36 8.38
CA GLY A 162 -1.33 25.68 9.63
C GLY A 162 0.07 25.04 9.73
N SER A 163 0.93 25.54 10.60
CA SER A 163 2.12 24.81 11.05
C SER A 163 1.69 23.60 11.87
N ALA A 164 2.48 22.51 11.82
CA ALA A 164 2.19 21.21 12.41
C ALA A 164 0.91 20.55 11.86
N ALA A 165 0.37 21.01 10.72
CA ALA A 165 -0.74 20.35 10.04
C ALA A 165 -0.26 19.02 9.44
N ALA A 166 -1.04 17.96 9.67
CA ALA A 166 -0.78 16.66 9.03
C ALA A 166 -1.21 16.70 7.56
N ILE A 167 -0.27 16.49 6.66
CA ILE A 167 -0.51 16.35 5.21
C ILE A 167 -0.21 14.93 4.83
N TYR A 168 -1.16 14.30 4.16
CA TYR A 168 -1.08 12.90 3.73
C TYR A 168 -0.64 12.86 2.27
N PHE A 169 0.37 12.05 2.00
CA PHE A 169 0.94 11.81 0.67
C PHE A 169 0.74 10.36 0.27
N GLY A 170 0.47 10.12 -0.99
CA GLY A 170 0.40 8.78 -1.56
C GLY A 170 -0.94 8.40 -2.13
N SER A 171 -0.97 7.29 -2.84
CA SER A 171 -2.20 6.75 -3.40
C SER A 171 -2.95 5.94 -2.34
N THR A 172 -4.23 6.21 -2.19
CA THR A 172 -5.17 5.34 -1.44
C THR A 172 -5.68 4.19 -2.31
N SER A 173 -5.25 4.14 -3.59
CA SER A 173 -5.66 3.14 -4.59
C SER A 173 -4.61 2.06 -4.78
N GLY A 174 -4.29 1.32 -3.74
CA GLY A 174 -3.46 0.12 -3.82
C GLY A 174 -4.28 -1.12 -3.46
N ASP A 175 -3.83 -2.28 -3.93
CA ASP A 175 -4.45 -3.57 -3.62
C ASP A 175 -4.18 -4.00 -2.17
N MET A 176 -3.19 -3.37 -1.54
CA MET A 176 -2.83 -3.56 -0.12
C MET A 176 -2.58 -2.19 0.53
N TRP A 177 -3.04 -2.03 1.76
CA TRP A 177 -2.80 -0.82 2.54
C TRP A 177 -1.83 -1.09 3.69
N LEU A 178 -0.85 -0.19 3.87
CA LEU A 178 0.05 -0.16 5.01
C LEU A 178 -0.09 1.18 5.74
N SER A 179 -0.22 1.13 7.06
CA SER A 179 -0.28 2.34 7.90
C SER A 179 1.05 3.09 7.94
N ASN A 180 2.17 2.40 7.74
CA ASN A 180 3.50 2.98 7.57
C ASN A 180 4.22 2.24 6.44
N PRO A 181 4.25 2.80 5.23
CA PRO A 181 4.97 2.21 4.10
C PRO A 181 6.47 2.50 4.10
N ASP A 182 6.98 3.43 4.91
CA ASP A 182 8.42 3.69 5.07
C ASP A 182 8.98 2.74 6.12
N LEU A 183 9.57 1.65 5.66
CA LEU A 183 10.08 0.58 6.50
C LEU A 183 11.55 0.81 6.88
N THR A 184 11.88 0.51 8.13
CA THR A 184 13.26 0.55 8.64
C THR A 184 13.75 -0.88 8.89
N ALA A 185 14.97 -1.18 8.46
CA ALA A 185 15.61 -2.47 8.72
C ALA A 185 15.63 -2.79 10.21
N GLY A 186 15.30 -4.03 10.56
CA GLY A 186 15.16 -4.52 11.94
C GLY A 186 13.80 -4.32 12.56
N GLN A 187 12.91 -3.48 12.00
CA GLN A 187 11.54 -3.36 12.54
C GLN A 187 10.71 -4.61 12.20
N THR A 188 9.67 -4.85 13.00
CA THR A 188 8.66 -5.88 12.70
C THR A 188 7.60 -5.30 11.77
N LEU A 189 7.41 -5.92 10.62
CA LEU A 189 6.25 -5.71 9.75
C LEU A 189 5.18 -6.74 10.10
N SER A 190 3.96 -6.28 10.40
CA SER A 190 2.84 -7.17 10.69
C SER A 190 1.57 -6.69 10.01
N PHE A 191 0.74 -7.64 9.60
CA PHE A 191 -0.58 -7.40 9.03
C PHE A 191 -1.63 -7.90 10.01
N THR A 192 -2.50 -7.00 10.45
CA THR A 192 -3.57 -7.32 11.41
C THR A 192 -4.91 -7.58 10.73
N SER A 193 -5.06 -7.15 9.49
CA SER A 193 -6.25 -7.42 8.67
C SER A 193 -5.92 -7.40 7.18
N ARG A 194 -6.50 -8.32 6.45
CA ARG A 194 -6.58 -8.31 4.98
C ARG A 194 -7.81 -9.12 4.58
N ASN A 195 -8.60 -8.57 3.68
CA ASN A 195 -9.74 -9.26 3.10
C ASN A 195 -9.46 -9.57 1.64
N PHE A 196 -9.72 -10.81 1.26
CA PHE A 196 -9.73 -11.26 -0.11
C PHE A 196 -11.19 -11.30 -0.58
N THR A 197 -11.51 -10.60 -1.63
CA THR A 197 -12.88 -10.50 -2.14
C THR A 197 -12.95 -11.07 -3.55
N ALA A 198 -13.78 -12.07 -3.73
CA ALA A 198 -14.06 -12.60 -5.06
C ALA A 198 -14.90 -11.60 -5.89
N PRO A 199 -14.63 -11.46 -7.20
CA PRO A 199 -15.32 -10.50 -8.07
C PRO A 199 -16.82 -10.76 -8.19
N GLY A 200 -17.58 -9.75 -8.63
CA GLY A 200 -18.99 -9.87 -9.00
C GLY A 200 -19.96 -9.91 -7.83
N ALA A 201 -19.73 -9.08 -6.80
CA ALA A 201 -20.72 -8.84 -5.73
C ALA A 201 -21.83 -7.91 -6.22
#